data_bde07b27b4df6c4e351392fc7cb94c35
#
_entry.id   bde07b27b4df6c4e351392fc7cb94c35
#
_cell.length_a   1.000
_cell.length_b   1.000
_cell.length_c   1.000
_cell.angle_alpha   90.00
_cell.angle_beta   90.00
_cell.angle_gamma   90.00
#
_symmetry.space_group_name_H-M   'P 1'
#
loop_
_entity.id
_entity.type
_entity.pdbx_description
1 polymer ?
#
loop_
_entity_poly.entity_id
_entity_poly.type
_entity_poly.pdbx_seq_one_letter_code
_entity_poly.pdbx_strand_id
1 'polypeptide(L)'
;MGAMNTDVKAKYFKAISSSTVDICANQTNSGGGDMTLTTGTGVFTGGSESNRIAAAVNITSTAGDSNNGVTFNVVGIGKDGVSTVSESGITGPAGSSTVTTGQVYTKVTQIVHSGTVTNVSCGFAASTSGLVFGGRTRIRGLHGVSSATAGELQFYNNDSASGTVLLTIDTPNQDDMLDPYIPDDGVVFDSNGCFASLGTGITSVTVFYDG
;
A
#
# COMPACT_ATOMS: atom_id res chain seq x y z
N MET A 1 23.04 -29.83 3.45
CA MET A 1 22.87 -28.56 2.72
C MET A 1 21.50 -28.59 2.09
N GLY A 2 20.55 -27.81 2.61
CA GLY A 2 19.26 -27.66 1.95
C GLY A 2 19.47 -26.93 0.62
N ALA A 3 18.87 -27.41 -0.46
CA ALA A 3 18.84 -26.70 -1.72
C ALA A 3 18.23 -25.31 -1.45
N MET A 4 18.97 -24.25 -1.74
CA MET A 4 18.37 -22.92 -1.71
C MET A 4 17.30 -22.90 -2.79
N ASN A 5 16.09 -22.53 -2.40
CA ASN A 5 15.02 -22.29 -3.37
C ASN A 5 15.48 -21.12 -4.25
N THR A 6 15.91 -21.43 -5.47
CA THR A 6 16.46 -20.45 -6.42
C THR A 6 15.38 -19.86 -7.32
N ASP A 7 14.11 -20.08 -6.99
CA ASP A 7 13.00 -19.56 -7.78
C ASP A 7 12.93 -18.05 -7.62
N VAL A 8 13.23 -17.34 -8.68
CA VAL A 8 13.06 -15.89 -8.73
C VAL A 8 11.58 -15.55 -8.72
N LYS A 9 11.20 -14.73 -7.78
CA LYS A 9 9.84 -14.19 -7.61
C LYS A 9 9.81 -12.75 -8.11
N ALA A 10 8.63 -12.25 -8.45
CA ALA A 10 8.45 -10.86 -8.86
C ALA A 10 7.35 -10.19 -8.03
N LYS A 11 7.58 -8.93 -7.67
CA LYS A 11 6.55 -8.04 -7.11
C LYS A 11 6.51 -6.73 -7.88
N TYR A 12 5.29 -6.30 -8.20
CA TYR A 12 5.03 -5.03 -8.86
C TYR A 12 4.59 -3.97 -7.86
N PHE A 13 5.17 -2.78 -7.97
CA PHE A 13 4.86 -1.61 -7.15
C PHE A 13 4.55 -0.42 -8.06
N LYS A 14 3.42 0.22 -7.81
CA LYS A 14 3.00 1.46 -8.47
C LYS A 14 2.44 2.39 -7.42
N ALA A 15 2.92 3.62 -7.37
CA ALA A 15 2.44 4.64 -6.44
C ALA A 15 0.91 4.76 -6.46
N ILE A 16 0.33 4.87 -5.29
CA ILE A 16 -1.12 5.07 -5.08
C ILE A 16 -1.34 6.56 -4.81
N SER A 17 -2.18 7.19 -5.61
CA SER A 17 -2.66 8.54 -5.33
C SER A 17 -3.74 8.52 -4.25
N SER A 18 -3.85 9.60 -3.48
CA SER A 18 -4.93 9.72 -2.52
C SER A 18 -6.29 9.74 -3.21
N SER A 19 -7.22 8.99 -2.65
CA SER A 19 -8.62 8.96 -3.06
C SER A 19 -9.53 8.99 -1.85
N THR A 20 -10.74 9.45 -2.03
CA THR A 20 -11.78 9.44 -0.98
C THR A 20 -12.91 8.47 -1.27
N VAL A 21 -12.93 7.82 -2.44
CA VAL A 21 -14.09 7.03 -2.91
C VAL A 21 -13.74 5.68 -3.52
N ASP A 22 -12.46 5.36 -3.70
CA ASP A 22 -12.05 4.15 -4.42
C ASP A 22 -12.43 2.84 -3.72
N ILE A 23 -12.55 2.85 -2.38
CA ILE A 23 -12.93 1.68 -1.59
C ILE A 23 -14.45 1.60 -1.46
N CYS A 24 -15.09 2.68 -1.09
CA CYS A 24 -16.53 2.79 -1.09
C CYS A 24 -16.99 4.20 -1.49
N ALA A 25 -17.98 4.26 -2.36
CA ALA A 25 -18.64 5.50 -2.73
C ALA A 25 -19.35 6.11 -1.52
N ASN A 26 -19.76 7.38 -1.64
CA ASN A 26 -20.48 8.07 -0.60
C ASN A 26 -21.79 7.33 -0.26
N GLN A 27 -22.01 7.02 1.01
CA GLN A 27 -23.17 6.31 1.49
C GLN A 27 -23.70 6.87 2.81
N THR A 28 -24.99 6.68 3.00
CA THR A 28 -25.72 6.96 4.23
C THR A 28 -26.42 5.69 4.66
N ASN A 29 -26.08 5.15 5.81
CA ASN A 29 -26.61 3.90 6.34
C ASN A 29 -27.22 4.14 7.73
N SER A 30 -28.43 3.67 7.99
CA SER A 30 -29.08 3.71 9.30
C SER A 30 -28.69 2.52 10.15
N GLY A 31 -28.28 2.77 11.40
CA GLY A 31 -27.80 1.72 12.30
C GLY A 31 -26.36 1.27 11.98
N GLY A 32 -25.83 0.36 12.80
CA GLY A 32 -24.51 -0.25 12.57
C GLY A 32 -24.55 -1.33 11.49
N GLY A 33 -23.44 -1.53 10.80
CA GLY A 33 -23.31 -2.56 9.77
C GLY A 33 -22.15 -2.36 8.81
N ASP A 34 -22.17 -3.10 7.71
CA ASP A 34 -21.12 -3.08 6.71
C ASP A 34 -21.31 -1.89 5.72
N MET A 35 -20.20 -1.25 5.38
CA MET A 35 -20.15 -0.37 4.21
C MET A 35 -20.19 -1.19 2.93
N THR A 36 -20.93 -0.70 1.92
CA THR A 36 -20.92 -1.31 0.59
C THR A 36 -19.66 -0.92 -0.14
N LEU A 37 -18.79 -1.89 -0.46
CA LEU A 37 -17.54 -1.64 -1.16
C LEU A 37 -17.75 -1.52 -2.68
N THR A 38 -17.01 -0.64 -3.33
CA THR A 38 -17.19 -0.23 -4.73
C THR A 38 -17.12 -1.40 -5.72
N THR A 39 -16.35 -2.44 -5.41
CA THR A 39 -16.18 -3.61 -6.29
C THR A 39 -17.33 -4.62 -6.21
N GLY A 40 -18.29 -4.42 -5.31
CA GLY A 40 -19.42 -5.37 -5.08
C GLY A 40 -19.01 -6.74 -4.55
N THR A 41 -17.71 -7.10 -4.62
CA THR A 41 -17.13 -8.34 -4.11
C THR A 41 -16.50 -8.17 -2.73
N GLY A 42 -16.54 -6.98 -2.18
CA GLY A 42 -15.90 -6.65 -0.92
C GLY A 42 -14.37 -6.60 -0.99
N VAL A 43 -13.81 -6.52 -2.20
CA VAL A 43 -12.38 -6.60 -2.43
C VAL A 43 -11.91 -5.41 -3.24
N PHE A 44 -11.09 -4.56 -2.65
CA PHE A 44 -10.40 -3.49 -3.35
C PHE A 44 -8.88 -3.64 -3.17
N THR A 45 -8.18 -3.65 -4.27
CA THR A 45 -6.71 -3.64 -4.33
C THR A 45 -6.26 -2.31 -4.90
N GLY A 46 -5.39 -1.58 -4.20
CA GLY A 46 -4.95 -0.24 -4.56
C GLY A 46 -4.58 -0.03 -6.03
N GLY A 47 -5.58 0.12 -6.89
CA GLY A 47 -5.47 0.39 -8.32
C GLY A 47 -5.23 -0.82 -9.23
N SER A 48 -4.74 -1.95 -8.74
CA SER A 48 -4.54 -3.19 -9.51
C SER A 48 -4.30 -4.37 -8.58
N GLU A 49 -4.83 -5.54 -8.90
CA GLU A 49 -4.58 -6.76 -8.11
C GLU A 49 -3.10 -7.17 -8.06
N SER A 50 -2.30 -6.73 -9.01
CA SER A 50 -0.86 -6.97 -9.05
C SER A 50 -0.05 -5.96 -8.23
N ASN A 51 -0.61 -4.78 -7.91
CA ASN A 51 0.11 -3.76 -7.14
C ASN A 51 0.29 -4.20 -5.68
N ARG A 52 1.51 -4.13 -5.17
CA ARG A 52 1.90 -4.51 -3.80
C ARG A 52 2.22 -3.32 -2.90
N ILE A 53 1.91 -2.11 -3.33
CA ILE A 53 1.91 -0.94 -2.44
C ILE A 53 0.80 -1.12 -1.40
N ALA A 54 1.15 -0.92 -0.14
CA ALA A 54 0.18 -0.87 0.94
C ALA A 54 -0.13 0.59 1.29
N ALA A 55 -1.39 0.91 1.50
CA ALA A 55 -1.82 2.26 1.87
C ALA A 55 -2.79 2.23 3.05
N ALA A 56 -2.78 3.28 3.85
CA ALA A 56 -3.80 3.51 4.86
C ALA A 56 -5.15 3.83 4.20
N VAL A 57 -6.23 3.61 4.93
CA VAL A 57 -7.60 3.91 4.48
C VAL A 57 -8.02 5.28 4.98
N ASN A 58 -8.47 6.12 4.08
CA ASN A 58 -9.13 7.39 4.38
C ASN A 58 -10.64 7.14 4.53
N ILE A 59 -11.21 7.53 5.68
CA ILE A 59 -12.64 7.56 5.92
C ILE A 59 -13.03 9.04 5.92
N THR A 60 -13.83 9.45 4.97
CA THR A 60 -14.14 10.86 4.71
C THR A 60 -15.63 11.11 4.87
N SER A 61 -15.99 12.12 5.63
CA SER A 61 -17.34 12.67 5.70
C SER A 61 -17.44 13.89 4.78
N THR A 62 -18.48 13.93 3.97
CA THR A 62 -18.74 15.04 3.06
C THR A 62 -19.89 15.92 3.58
N ALA A 63 -20.03 17.12 3.03
CA ALA A 63 -21.18 18.01 3.25
C ALA A 63 -21.46 18.46 4.70
N GLY A 64 -20.43 18.51 5.55
CA GLY A 64 -20.59 19.04 6.93
C GLY A 64 -21.22 18.06 7.91
N ASP A 65 -21.53 16.84 7.48
CA ASP A 65 -22.08 15.81 8.36
C ASP A 65 -21.04 15.33 9.39
N SER A 66 -21.50 15.13 10.62
CA SER A 66 -20.63 14.68 11.70
C SER A 66 -20.87 13.22 12.00
N ASN A 67 -19.85 12.40 11.82
CA ASN A 67 -19.86 10.97 12.13
C ASN A 67 -18.96 10.62 13.32
N ASN A 68 -18.54 11.60 14.13
CA ASN A 68 -17.61 11.42 15.24
C ASN A 68 -18.15 10.59 16.42
N GLY A 69 -19.45 10.34 16.47
CA GLY A 69 -20.09 9.42 17.43
C GLY A 69 -20.10 7.95 16.96
N VAL A 70 -19.60 7.68 15.77
CA VAL A 70 -19.54 6.35 15.18
C VAL A 70 -18.10 5.85 15.16
N THR A 71 -17.89 4.59 15.46
CA THR A 71 -16.58 3.94 15.28
C THR A 71 -16.59 3.05 14.05
N PHE A 72 -15.43 2.97 13.39
CA PHE A 72 -15.20 2.13 12.22
C PHE A 72 -14.20 1.03 12.53
N ASN A 73 -14.40 -0.12 11.91
CA ASN A 73 -13.45 -1.23 11.89
C ASN A 73 -13.14 -1.54 10.43
N VAL A 74 -11.85 -1.57 10.10
CA VAL A 74 -11.36 -1.89 8.75
C VAL A 74 -10.65 -3.23 8.80
N VAL A 75 -11.01 -4.13 7.90
CA VAL A 75 -10.40 -5.46 7.73
C VAL A 75 -9.86 -5.59 6.32
N GLY A 76 -8.68 -6.18 6.19
CA GLY A 76 -8.05 -6.35 4.88
C GLY A 76 -6.80 -7.20 4.93
N ILE A 77 -6.06 -7.18 3.84
CA ILE A 77 -4.76 -7.85 3.70
C ILE A 77 -3.67 -6.80 3.93
N GLY A 78 -2.74 -7.12 4.80
CA GLY A 78 -1.64 -6.23 5.18
C GLY A 78 -0.56 -6.07 4.12
N LYS A 79 0.50 -5.36 4.48
CA LYS A 79 1.64 -5.02 3.60
C LYS A 79 2.37 -6.24 3.01
N ASP A 80 2.28 -7.39 3.65
CA ASP A 80 2.88 -8.65 3.16
C ASP A 80 2.09 -9.25 1.98
N GLY A 81 0.86 -8.79 1.76
CA GLY A 81 -0.04 -9.29 0.72
C GLY A 81 -0.70 -10.64 1.03
N VAL A 82 -0.59 -11.12 2.27
CA VAL A 82 -1.09 -12.45 2.68
C VAL A 82 -1.85 -12.40 4.01
N SER A 83 -1.28 -11.75 5.03
CA SER A 83 -1.84 -11.73 6.38
C SER A 83 -3.07 -10.85 6.47
N THR A 84 -4.13 -11.37 7.08
CA THR A 84 -5.29 -10.55 7.42
C THR A 84 -4.92 -9.62 8.57
N VAL A 85 -5.17 -8.33 8.39
CA VAL A 85 -5.01 -7.30 9.41
C VAL A 85 -6.32 -6.57 9.63
N SER A 86 -6.53 -6.10 10.83
CA SER A 86 -7.71 -5.31 11.18
C SER A 86 -7.34 -4.16 12.11
N GLU A 87 -8.03 -3.05 11.96
CA GLU A 87 -8.01 -1.93 12.90
C GLU A 87 -9.42 -1.63 13.33
N SER A 88 -9.64 -1.55 14.64
CA SER A 88 -10.95 -1.33 15.24
C SER A 88 -10.98 -0.07 16.10
N GLY A 89 -12.18 0.45 16.32
CA GLY A 89 -12.38 1.62 17.18
C GLY A 89 -11.91 2.94 16.56
N ILE A 90 -11.79 3.00 15.23
CA ILE A 90 -11.44 4.24 14.53
C ILE A 90 -12.60 5.23 14.69
N THR A 91 -12.39 6.32 15.39
CA THR A 91 -13.43 7.38 15.55
C THR A 91 -13.73 7.99 14.18
N GLY A 92 -15.00 8.07 13.83
CA GLY A 92 -15.42 8.61 12.56
C GLY A 92 -15.13 10.10 12.39
N PRO A 93 -15.14 10.62 11.15
CA PRO A 93 -14.81 11.99 10.84
C PRO A 93 -15.86 12.98 11.42
N ALA A 94 -15.39 14.13 11.89
CA ALA A 94 -16.20 15.23 12.37
C ALA A 94 -16.37 16.29 11.27
N GLY A 95 -17.60 16.57 10.88
CA GLY A 95 -17.88 17.52 9.78
C GLY A 95 -17.22 17.09 8.47
N SER A 96 -16.92 18.03 7.61
CA SER A 96 -16.22 17.78 6.34
C SER A 96 -14.74 17.48 6.57
N SER A 97 -14.42 16.30 7.10
CA SER A 97 -13.05 15.90 7.42
C SER A 97 -12.76 14.45 7.04
N THR A 98 -11.49 14.08 7.14
CA THR A 98 -11.00 12.73 6.87
C THR A 98 -10.25 12.21 8.09
N VAL A 99 -10.52 10.96 8.43
CA VAL A 99 -9.74 10.17 9.40
C VAL A 99 -9.02 9.08 8.64
N THR A 100 -7.76 8.85 8.96
CA THR A 100 -6.92 7.86 8.28
C THR A 100 -6.56 6.75 9.26
N THR A 101 -6.61 5.50 8.80
CA THR A 101 -6.21 4.33 9.61
C THR A 101 -4.72 4.39 9.95
N GLY A 102 -4.34 3.84 11.09
CA GLY A 102 -2.93 3.61 11.44
C GLY A 102 -2.34 2.38 10.74
N GLN A 103 -3.18 1.39 10.40
CA GLN A 103 -2.78 0.23 9.63
C GLN A 103 -2.77 0.52 8.12
N VAL A 104 -1.91 -0.21 7.39
CA VAL A 104 -1.85 -0.14 5.93
C VAL A 104 -2.30 -1.46 5.31
N TYR A 105 -2.96 -1.37 4.16
CA TYR A 105 -3.58 -2.49 3.47
C TYR A 105 -3.16 -2.52 2.01
N THR A 106 -2.86 -3.71 1.50
CA THR A 106 -2.78 -3.95 0.05
C THR A 106 -4.16 -4.23 -0.55
N LYS A 107 -5.12 -4.62 0.30
CA LYS A 107 -6.48 -5.00 -0.08
C LYS A 107 -7.41 -4.78 1.10
N VAL A 108 -8.53 -4.10 0.91
CA VAL A 108 -9.59 -3.97 1.92
C VAL A 108 -10.72 -4.93 1.59
N THR A 109 -11.14 -5.72 2.56
CA THR A 109 -12.18 -6.74 2.38
C THR A 109 -13.48 -6.39 3.09
N GLN A 110 -13.41 -5.55 4.14
CA GLN A 110 -14.59 -5.16 4.91
C GLN A 110 -14.34 -3.83 5.62
N ILE A 111 -15.36 -3.00 5.71
CA ILE A 111 -15.42 -1.84 6.59
C ILE A 111 -16.76 -1.88 7.31
N VAL A 112 -16.72 -1.91 8.64
CA VAL A 112 -17.91 -1.98 9.51
C VAL A 112 -18.03 -0.68 10.31
N HIS A 113 -19.23 -0.17 10.48
CA HIS A 113 -19.51 0.98 11.35
C HIS A 113 -20.47 0.64 12.48
N SER A 114 -20.31 1.28 13.65
CA SER A 114 -21.04 0.96 14.88
C SER A 114 -22.43 1.59 14.98
N GLY A 115 -22.74 2.58 14.15
CA GLY A 115 -23.99 3.37 14.25
C GLY A 115 -24.38 3.98 12.92
N THR A 116 -25.35 4.86 12.91
CA THR A 116 -25.78 5.58 11.70
C THR A 116 -24.64 6.45 11.16
N VAL A 117 -24.34 6.29 9.88
CA VAL A 117 -23.41 7.13 9.13
C VAL A 117 -24.14 7.95 8.07
N THR A 118 -23.68 9.17 7.86
CA THR A 118 -24.26 10.10 6.89
C THR A 118 -23.16 10.64 5.98
N ASN A 119 -23.34 10.46 4.68
CA ASN A 119 -22.42 10.95 3.64
C ASN A 119 -20.94 10.56 3.90
N VAL A 120 -20.69 9.27 4.17
CA VAL A 120 -19.35 8.72 4.37
C VAL A 120 -18.89 7.98 3.13
N SER A 121 -17.66 8.23 2.73
CA SER A 121 -16.94 7.50 1.68
C SER A 121 -15.58 7.03 2.18
N CYS A 122 -15.01 6.03 1.53
CA CYS A 122 -13.70 5.53 1.87
C CYS A 122 -12.82 5.35 0.62
N GLY A 123 -11.55 5.69 0.78
CA GLY A 123 -10.54 5.53 -0.26
C GLY A 123 -9.16 5.27 0.35
N PHE A 124 -8.14 5.17 -0.47
CA PHE A 124 -6.77 5.02 0.01
C PHE A 124 -6.09 6.37 0.22
N ALA A 125 -5.27 6.46 1.27
CA ALA A 125 -4.28 7.53 1.38
C ALA A 125 -3.19 7.34 0.31
N ALA A 126 -2.53 8.44 -0.08
CA ALA A 126 -1.38 8.35 -0.98
C ALA A 126 -0.29 7.47 -0.34
N SER A 127 0.30 6.61 -1.15
CA SER A 127 1.40 5.75 -0.72
C SER A 127 2.34 5.44 -1.88
N THR A 128 3.62 5.43 -1.60
CA THR A 128 4.69 5.16 -2.56
C THR A 128 5.59 4.01 -2.14
N SER A 129 5.21 3.23 -1.13
CA SER A 129 6.10 2.22 -0.56
C SER A 129 5.41 0.89 -0.30
N GLY A 130 6.19 -0.20 -0.34
CA GLY A 130 5.66 -1.53 -0.12
C GLY A 130 6.71 -2.56 0.26
N LEU A 131 6.27 -3.65 0.89
CA LEU A 131 7.12 -4.73 1.35
C LEU A 131 7.47 -5.66 0.17
N VAL A 132 8.75 -5.78 -0.16
CA VAL A 132 9.26 -6.78 -1.11
C VAL A 132 9.19 -8.15 -0.47
N PHE A 133 9.81 -8.32 0.72
CA PHE A 133 9.79 -9.57 1.46
C PHE A 133 10.05 -9.30 2.95
N GLY A 134 9.35 -10.02 3.84
CA GLY A 134 9.41 -9.83 5.30
C GLY A 134 10.52 -10.61 6.01
N GLY A 135 11.45 -11.20 5.31
CA GLY A 135 12.57 -11.96 5.85
C GLY A 135 13.83 -11.77 5.03
N ARG A 136 14.84 -12.60 5.26
CA ARG A 136 16.08 -12.55 4.48
C ARG A 136 15.77 -12.79 3.01
N THR A 137 16.21 -11.86 2.16
CA THR A 137 15.96 -11.90 0.71
C THR A 137 17.12 -11.31 -0.07
N ARG A 138 17.07 -11.47 -1.37
CA ARG A 138 18.05 -10.92 -2.29
C ARG A 138 17.34 -10.32 -3.51
N ILE A 139 17.61 -9.07 -3.82
CA ILE A 139 17.18 -8.46 -5.08
C ILE A 139 18.09 -8.95 -6.20
N ARG A 140 17.46 -9.53 -7.23
CA ARG A 140 18.15 -10.13 -8.40
C ARG A 140 18.07 -9.24 -9.63
N GLY A 141 17.07 -8.38 -9.70
CA GLY A 141 16.86 -7.46 -10.81
C GLY A 141 15.72 -6.50 -10.55
N LEU A 142 15.66 -5.49 -11.37
CA LEU A 142 14.62 -4.47 -11.34
C LEU A 142 14.23 -4.14 -12.77
N HIS A 143 12.94 -3.89 -12.99
CA HIS A 143 12.43 -3.32 -14.21
C HIS A 143 11.37 -2.28 -13.86
N GLY A 144 11.54 -1.06 -14.30
CA GLY A 144 10.65 0.02 -13.91
C GLY A 144 10.51 1.10 -14.96
N VAL A 145 9.69 2.10 -14.62
CA VAL A 145 9.47 3.29 -15.42
C VAL A 145 9.65 4.50 -14.53
N SER A 146 10.51 5.41 -14.93
CA SER A 146 10.63 6.72 -14.28
C SER A 146 9.53 7.67 -14.77
N SER A 147 9.44 8.82 -14.13
CA SER A 147 8.59 9.94 -14.57
C SER A 147 9.47 11.08 -15.05
N ALA A 148 8.86 12.11 -15.62
CA ALA A 148 9.54 13.35 -16.01
C ALA A 148 10.09 14.17 -14.82
N THR A 149 10.23 13.57 -13.66
CA THR A 149 10.78 14.19 -12.44
C THR A 149 11.91 13.33 -11.90
N ALA A 150 13.04 13.93 -11.58
CA ALA A 150 14.12 13.20 -10.90
C ALA A 150 13.68 12.69 -9.52
N GLY A 151 14.16 11.53 -9.15
CA GLY A 151 13.86 10.90 -7.85
C GLY A 151 14.73 9.71 -7.57
N GLU A 152 14.42 9.01 -6.49
CA GLU A 152 15.19 7.86 -6.02
C GLU A 152 14.27 6.67 -5.77
N LEU A 153 14.67 5.50 -6.21
CA LEU A 153 14.14 4.23 -5.76
C LEU A 153 15.04 3.68 -4.67
N GLN A 154 14.53 3.56 -3.45
CA GLN A 154 15.30 3.11 -2.30
C GLN A 154 14.79 1.78 -1.77
N PHE A 155 15.72 0.92 -1.34
CA PHE A 155 15.42 -0.34 -0.67
C PHE A 155 16.04 -0.36 0.71
N TYR A 156 15.17 -0.49 1.72
CA TYR A 156 15.52 -0.51 3.14
C TYR A 156 15.71 -1.94 3.63
N ASN A 157 16.74 -2.15 4.42
CA ASN A 157 16.96 -3.39 5.18
C ASN A 157 16.05 -3.42 6.41
N ASN A 158 14.77 -3.45 6.17
CA ASN A 158 13.71 -3.43 7.18
C ASN A 158 12.38 -3.83 6.53
N ASP A 159 11.33 -3.99 7.34
CA ASP A 159 9.96 -4.22 6.91
C ASP A 159 9.13 -2.93 6.73
N SER A 160 9.79 -1.78 6.78
CA SER A 160 9.21 -0.43 6.64
C SER A 160 10.25 0.53 6.05
N ALA A 161 9.81 1.72 5.60
CA ALA A 161 10.70 2.79 5.10
C ALA A 161 11.48 3.46 6.24
N SER A 162 12.15 2.64 7.04
CA SER A 162 13.03 3.06 8.15
C SER A 162 14.25 2.13 8.23
N GLY A 163 15.29 2.57 8.89
CA GLY A 163 16.52 1.79 9.00
C GLY A 163 17.51 2.09 7.87
N THR A 164 18.38 1.13 7.59
CA THR A 164 19.49 1.32 6.63
C THR A 164 19.01 1.11 5.19
N VAL A 165 19.26 2.06 4.31
CA VAL A 165 19.13 1.90 2.87
C VAL A 165 20.33 1.12 2.35
N LEU A 166 20.10 -0.02 1.71
CA LEU A 166 21.16 -0.85 1.12
C LEU A 166 21.30 -0.68 -0.39
N LEU A 167 20.24 -0.22 -1.06
CA LEU A 167 20.27 0.02 -2.50
C LEU A 167 19.48 1.29 -2.81
N THR A 168 20.12 2.22 -3.51
CA THR A 168 19.48 3.41 -4.07
C THR A 168 19.73 3.44 -5.58
N ILE A 169 18.70 3.77 -6.33
CA ILE A 169 18.75 3.96 -7.77
C ILE A 169 18.20 5.34 -8.07
N ASP A 170 19.06 6.22 -8.54
CA ASP A 170 18.70 7.56 -9.00
C ASP A 170 18.01 7.47 -10.35
N THR A 171 16.95 8.25 -10.53
CA THR A 171 16.24 8.35 -11.80
C THR A 171 16.45 9.72 -12.43
N PRO A 172 16.67 9.77 -13.75
CA PRO A 172 16.80 11.01 -14.46
C PRO A 172 15.46 11.76 -14.50
N ASN A 173 15.51 13.04 -14.81
CA ASN A 173 14.32 13.87 -15.06
C ASN A 173 13.75 13.60 -16.47
N GLN A 174 13.41 12.35 -16.75
CA GLN A 174 12.87 11.89 -18.04
C GLN A 174 11.96 10.70 -17.84
N ASP A 175 10.91 10.58 -18.65
CA ASP A 175 10.13 9.35 -18.76
C ASP A 175 10.99 8.30 -19.49
N ASP A 176 11.58 7.40 -18.75
CA ASP A 176 12.48 6.38 -19.29
C ASP A 176 12.32 5.04 -18.57
N MET A 177 12.89 4.03 -19.18
CA MET A 177 12.91 2.68 -18.63
C MET A 177 14.05 2.56 -17.62
N LEU A 178 13.73 2.02 -16.43
CA LEU A 178 14.70 1.71 -15.39
C LEU A 178 15.06 0.23 -15.47
N ASP A 179 16.28 -0.05 -15.89
CA ASP A 179 16.83 -1.39 -15.95
C ASP A 179 18.30 -1.37 -15.46
N PRO A 180 18.51 -1.06 -14.16
CA PRO A 180 19.84 -0.94 -13.61
C PRO A 180 20.52 -2.31 -13.55
N TYR A 181 21.81 -2.34 -13.89
CA TYR A 181 22.61 -3.54 -13.70
C TYR A 181 22.72 -3.87 -12.20
N ILE A 182 22.26 -5.05 -11.82
CA ILE A 182 22.49 -5.65 -10.51
C ILE A 182 23.45 -6.82 -10.69
N PRO A 183 24.56 -6.90 -9.94
CA PRO A 183 25.50 -8.01 -10.03
C PRO A 183 24.82 -9.37 -9.86
N ASP A 184 25.35 -10.41 -10.46
CA ASP A 184 24.76 -11.77 -10.48
C ASP A 184 24.47 -12.32 -9.07
N ASP A 185 25.29 -11.94 -8.08
CA ASP A 185 25.05 -12.29 -6.68
C ASP A 185 23.90 -11.52 -6.02
N GLY A 186 23.41 -10.49 -6.68
CA GLY A 186 22.31 -9.63 -6.19
C GLY A 186 22.69 -8.82 -4.94
N VAL A 187 21.72 -8.04 -4.45
CA VAL A 187 21.84 -7.26 -3.20
C VAL A 187 21.09 -7.99 -2.09
N VAL A 188 21.81 -8.40 -1.05
CA VAL A 188 21.28 -9.18 0.08
C VAL A 188 20.72 -8.27 1.16
N PHE A 189 19.50 -8.54 1.58
CA PHE A 189 18.82 -7.98 2.74
C PHE A 189 18.73 -9.06 3.82
N ASP A 190 18.91 -8.68 5.08
CA ASP A 190 18.93 -9.63 6.19
C ASP A 190 17.52 -10.06 6.66
N SER A 191 17.42 -10.66 7.84
CA SER A 191 16.17 -11.17 8.39
C SER A 191 15.14 -10.09 8.72
N ASN A 192 15.50 -8.79 8.70
CA ASN A 192 14.55 -7.70 8.95
C ASN A 192 13.67 -7.41 7.74
N GLY A 193 14.04 -7.95 6.58
CA GLY A 193 13.26 -7.83 5.35
C GLY A 193 13.80 -6.80 4.37
N CYS A 194 13.08 -6.67 3.25
CA CYS A 194 13.34 -5.69 2.20
C CYS A 194 12.09 -4.89 1.90
N PHE A 195 12.17 -3.57 2.04
CA PHE A 195 11.08 -2.64 1.83
C PHE A 195 11.45 -1.62 0.76
N ALA A 196 10.60 -1.48 -0.27
CA ALA A 196 10.81 -0.55 -1.37
C ALA A 196 10.10 0.79 -1.09
N SER A 197 10.77 1.90 -1.38
CA SER A 197 10.21 3.25 -1.38
C SER A 197 10.44 3.90 -2.74
N LEU A 198 9.35 4.23 -3.41
CA LEU A 198 9.33 4.89 -4.70
C LEU A 198 9.30 6.40 -4.49
N GLY A 199 10.38 7.09 -4.83
CA GLY A 199 10.39 8.55 -4.86
C GLY A 199 9.50 9.12 -5.97
N THR A 200 9.38 10.43 -6.01
CA THR A 200 8.54 11.16 -6.98
C THR A 200 8.88 10.88 -8.43
N GLY A 201 10.13 10.48 -8.69
CA GLY A 201 10.64 10.12 -10.01
C GLY A 201 10.29 8.72 -10.49
N ILE A 202 9.55 7.93 -9.71
CA ILE A 202 9.23 6.53 -10.05
C ILE A 202 7.73 6.37 -10.29
N THR A 203 7.37 5.98 -11.50
CA THR A 203 5.98 5.66 -11.85
C THR A 203 5.61 4.25 -11.39
N SER A 204 6.47 3.29 -11.67
CA SER A 204 6.28 1.90 -11.26
C SER A 204 7.58 1.12 -11.30
N VAL A 205 7.65 0.03 -10.55
CA VAL A 205 8.78 -0.90 -10.58
C VAL A 205 8.33 -2.34 -10.34
N THR A 206 8.91 -3.27 -11.10
CA THR A 206 8.87 -4.70 -10.82
C THR A 206 10.21 -5.09 -10.21
N VAL A 207 10.16 -5.68 -9.02
CA VAL A 207 11.33 -6.17 -8.29
C VAL A 207 11.40 -7.68 -8.45
N PHE A 208 12.51 -8.19 -8.95
CA PHE A 208 12.84 -9.61 -9.02
C PHE A 208 13.69 -9.99 -7.80
N TYR A 209 13.25 -10.98 -7.03
CA TYR A 209 13.91 -11.35 -5.78
C TYR A 209 13.84 -12.86 -5.53
N ASP A 210 14.74 -13.35 -4.68
CA ASP A 210 14.69 -14.68 -4.08
C ASP A 210 14.57 -14.58 -2.54
N GLY A 211 13.81 -15.50 -1.92
CA GLY A 211 13.61 -15.52 -0.47
C GLY A 211 12.54 -16.54 -0.06
#